data_a13f0d8cc2e466bed8a0a1314e395c6a
#
_entry.id   a13f0d8cc2e466bed8a0a1314e395c6a
#
_cell.length_a   1.000
_cell.length_b   1.000
_cell.length_c   1.000
_cell.angle_alpha   90.00
_cell.angle_beta   90.00
_cell.angle_gamma   90.00
#
_symmetry.space_group_name_H-M   'P 1'
#
loop_
_entity.id
_entity.type
_entity.pdbx_description
1 polymer ?
#
loop_
_entity_poly.entity_id
_entity_poly.type
_entity_poly.pdbx_seq_one_letter_code
_entity_poly.pdbx_strand_id
1 'polypeptide(L)'
;KFMNSSRVSKWVHRWLSLRPFAFIIKFLDRSIFFRGNKKASALFQDYQPICVICPGSALDSYSHQIMRSATRQKIKTAMMVTHWDFFSKKGLLRASPDKVYVWGKNMLNQAVVQHGLDRDMISIIGTPHFEKYASISLLDKESSKKVMGLKDSYTFFLFAGVGLPYDEVALL
;
A
#
# COMPACT_ATOMS: atom_id res chain seq x y z
N LYS A 1 23.98 13.84 -2.17
CA LYS A 1 24.89 13.52 -1.03
C LYS A 1 24.16 12.50 -0.16
N PHE A 2 24.42 11.22 -0.39
CA PHE A 2 23.94 10.15 0.52
C PHE A 2 24.73 10.28 1.83
N MET A 3 23.97 10.48 2.93
CA MET A 3 24.54 10.53 4.26
C MET A 3 25.26 9.21 4.56
N ASN A 4 26.54 9.31 4.81
CA ASN A 4 27.39 8.24 5.27
C ASN A 4 26.87 7.78 6.64
N SER A 5 26.09 6.70 6.70
CA SER A 5 25.57 6.18 7.96
C SER A 5 26.74 5.68 8.80
N SER A 6 26.97 6.30 9.95
CA SER A 6 28.00 5.92 10.90
C SER A 6 27.91 4.41 11.23
N ARG A 7 29.04 3.80 11.56
CA ARG A 7 29.09 2.37 11.99
C ARG A 7 28.10 2.08 13.12
N VAL A 8 27.80 3.05 13.96
CA VAL A 8 26.80 3.00 15.04
C VAL A 8 25.39 2.75 14.50
N SER A 9 25.01 3.39 13.39
CA SER A 9 23.70 3.18 12.75
C SER A 9 23.52 1.73 12.28
N LYS A 10 24.55 1.12 11.70
CA LYS A 10 24.51 -0.29 11.25
C LYS A 10 24.41 -1.28 12.41
N TRP A 11 25.06 -1.01 13.51
CA TRP A 11 24.97 -1.81 14.73
C TRP A 11 23.58 -1.71 15.37
N VAL A 12 23.03 -0.52 15.48
CA VAL A 12 21.67 -0.29 15.98
C VAL A 12 20.64 -1.00 15.12
N HIS A 13 20.74 -0.93 13.78
CA HIS A 13 19.84 -1.65 12.88
C HIS A 13 19.96 -3.18 13.03
N ARG A 14 21.17 -3.70 13.23
CA ARG A 14 21.39 -5.13 13.43
C ARG A 14 20.82 -5.64 14.77
N TRP A 15 20.88 -4.85 15.82
CA TRP A 15 20.29 -5.17 17.12
C TRP A 15 18.76 -5.04 17.09
N LEU A 16 18.23 -4.03 16.42
CA LEU A 16 16.79 -3.81 16.27
C LEU A 16 16.11 -4.87 15.38
N SER A 17 16.87 -5.54 14.51
CA SER A 17 16.37 -6.65 13.69
C SER A 17 16.32 -8.00 14.41
N LEU A 18 16.84 -8.12 15.65
CA LEU A 18 16.68 -9.32 16.45
C LEU A 18 15.22 -9.51 16.86
N ARG A 19 14.70 -10.72 16.68
CA ARG A 19 13.29 -11.08 16.95
C ARG A 19 12.71 -10.54 18.26
N PRO A 20 13.40 -10.59 19.43
CA PRO A 20 12.86 -10.06 20.68
C PRO A 20 12.69 -8.54 20.66
N PHE A 21 13.61 -7.80 20.02
CA PHE A 21 13.50 -6.34 19.89
C PHE A 21 12.36 -5.93 18.95
N ALA A 22 12.14 -6.65 17.85
CA ALA A 22 11.01 -6.43 16.99
C ALA A 22 9.68 -6.62 17.72
N PHE A 23 9.60 -7.60 18.64
CA PHE A 23 8.43 -7.81 19.47
C PHE A 23 8.22 -6.65 20.47
N ILE A 24 9.28 -6.18 21.12
CA ILE A 24 9.23 -5.03 22.03
C ILE A 24 8.82 -3.76 21.29
N ILE A 25 9.39 -3.51 20.11
CA ILE A 25 9.01 -2.35 19.29
C ILE A 25 7.55 -2.45 18.85
N LYS A 26 7.08 -3.62 18.40
CA LYS A 26 5.66 -3.85 18.09
C LYS A 26 4.77 -3.61 19.32
N PHE A 27 5.18 -4.06 20.48
CA PHE A 27 4.44 -3.88 21.72
C PHE A 27 4.39 -2.40 22.15
N LEU A 28 5.52 -1.70 22.08
CA LEU A 28 5.61 -0.27 22.39
C LEU A 28 4.84 0.56 21.34
N ASP A 29 4.98 0.28 20.05
CA ASP A 29 4.21 0.94 18.99
C ASP A 29 2.71 0.71 19.19
N ARG A 30 2.32 -0.52 19.55
CA ARG A 30 0.94 -0.86 19.91
C ARG A 30 0.43 -0.12 21.15
N SER A 31 1.28 0.10 22.14
CA SER A 31 0.91 0.73 23.42
C SER A 31 0.96 2.26 23.36
N ILE A 32 2.00 2.83 22.78
CA ILE A 32 2.24 4.28 22.75
C ILE A 32 1.39 4.96 21.66
N PHE A 33 1.30 4.34 20.48
CA PHE A 33 0.49 4.86 19.37
C PHE A 33 -0.96 4.34 19.38
N PHE A 34 -1.41 3.79 20.50
CA PHE A 34 -2.74 3.21 20.66
C PHE A 34 -3.88 4.27 20.70
N ARG A 35 -3.59 5.52 20.41
CA ARG A 35 -4.61 6.57 20.34
C ARG A 35 -5.40 6.41 19.04
N GLY A 36 -6.67 5.99 19.15
CA GLY A 36 -7.60 6.04 18.04
C GLY A 36 -7.91 7.50 17.64
N ASN A 37 -8.53 7.67 16.49
CA ASN A 37 -8.97 8.96 16.00
C ASN A 37 -10.32 9.33 16.65
N LYS A 38 -10.35 10.41 17.44
CA LYS A 38 -11.58 10.85 18.11
C LYS A 38 -12.71 11.19 17.14
N LYS A 39 -12.37 11.83 16.01
CA LYS A 39 -13.37 12.16 14.97
C LYS A 39 -13.97 10.90 14.33
N ALA A 40 -13.11 9.92 14.00
CA ALA A 40 -13.59 8.63 13.50
C ALA A 40 -14.47 7.91 14.52
N SER A 41 -14.10 7.96 15.81
CA SER A 41 -14.88 7.33 16.87
C SER A 41 -16.29 7.97 17.00
N ALA A 42 -16.40 9.28 16.86
CA ALA A 42 -17.68 9.97 16.85
C ALA A 42 -18.53 9.58 15.63
N LEU A 43 -17.92 9.58 14.43
CA LEU A 43 -18.62 9.13 13.21
C LEU A 43 -19.14 7.69 13.34
N PHE A 44 -18.39 6.79 13.98
CA PHE A 44 -18.84 5.42 14.19
C PHE A 44 -20.02 5.31 15.15
N GLN A 45 -20.12 6.22 16.12
CA GLN A 45 -21.30 6.30 16.99
C GLN A 45 -22.54 6.81 16.24
N ASP A 46 -22.35 7.79 15.35
CA ASP A 46 -23.43 8.38 14.58
C ASP A 46 -23.95 7.45 13.47
N TYR A 47 -23.03 6.81 12.72
CA TYR A 47 -23.38 6.00 11.54
C TYR A 47 -23.51 4.50 11.83
N GLN A 48 -23.02 4.02 12.96
CA GLN A 48 -23.03 2.61 13.37
C GLN A 48 -22.63 1.63 12.25
N PRO A 49 -21.47 1.80 11.61
CA PRO A 49 -21.08 0.98 10.48
C PRO A 49 -20.85 -0.48 10.91
N ILE A 50 -21.29 -1.43 10.09
CA ILE A 50 -21.04 -2.86 10.31
C ILE A 50 -19.60 -3.26 9.98
N CYS A 51 -18.96 -2.50 9.11
CA CYS A 51 -17.57 -2.73 8.67
C CYS A 51 -16.93 -1.41 8.26
N VAL A 52 -15.62 -1.29 8.52
CA VAL A 52 -14.78 -0.18 8.06
C VAL A 52 -13.75 -0.71 7.10
N ILE A 53 -13.80 -0.25 5.85
CA ILE A 53 -12.82 -0.58 4.82
C ILE A 53 -11.87 0.60 4.65
N CYS A 54 -10.58 0.34 4.87
CA CYS A 54 -9.54 1.35 4.68
C CYS A 54 -8.71 1.01 3.43
N PRO A 55 -8.55 1.96 2.49
CA PRO A 55 -7.54 1.81 1.45
C PRO A 55 -6.16 1.85 2.12
N GLY A 56 -5.41 0.75 2.00
CA GLY A 56 -4.13 0.61 2.68
C GLY A 56 -3.04 1.41 1.99
N SER A 57 -2.57 2.48 2.64
CA SER A 57 -1.24 3.02 2.43
C SER A 57 -0.42 2.80 3.70
N ALA A 58 0.74 2.16 3.57
CA ALA A 58 1.60 1.89 4.74
C ALA A 58 2.12 3.16 5.41
N LEU A 59 2.11 4.28 4.71
CA LEU A 59 2.52 5.58 5.22
C LEU A 59 1.34 6.39 5.77
N ASP A 60 0.11 5.92 5.56
CA ASP A 60 -1.08 6.65 5.98
C ASP A 60 -1.41 6.33 7.44
N SER A 61 -0.88 7.16 8.33
CA SER A 61 -1.18 7.09 9.76
C SER A 61 -2.67 7.29 10.07
N TYR A 62 -3.41 7.97 9.19
CA TYR A 62 -4.83 8.24 9.38
C TYR A 62 -5.67 6.97 9.22
N SER A 63 -5.46 6.20 8.17
CA SER A 63 -6.12 4.89 7.98
C SER A 63 -5.87 3.94 9.15
N HIS A 64 -4.64 3.92 9.68
CA HIS A 64 -4.31 3.12 10.85
C HIS A 64 -5.06 3.57 12.11
N GLN A 65 -5.21 4.88 12.32
CA GLN A 65 -5.96 5.41 13.44
C GLN A 65 -7.46 5.10 13.32
N ILE A 66 -8.02 5.17 12.12
CA ILE A 66 -9.41 4.80 11.82
C ILE A 66 -9.63 3.32 12.13
N MET A 67 -8.82 2.42 11.60
CA MET A 67 -8.91 0.99 11.88
C MET A 67 -8.82 0.68 13.37
N ARG A 68 -7.89 1.33 14.09
CA ARG A 68 -7.79 1.19 15.56
C ARG A 68 -9.04 1.67 16.28
N SER A 69 -9.65 2.76 15.85
CA SER A 69 -10.91 3.25 16.42
C SER A 69 -12.05 2.28 16.20
N ALA A 70 -12.12 1.68 15.00
CA ALA A 70 -13.10 0.65 14.67
C ALA A 70 -12.91 -0.61 15.53
N THR A 71 -11.69 -1.12 15.62
CA THR A 71 -11.37 -2.30 16.42
C THR A 71 -11.75 -2.11 17.90
N ARG A 72 -11.51 -0.91 18.46
CA ARG A 72 -11.91 -0.57 19.85
C ARG A 72 -13.42 -0.63 20.06
N GLN A 73 -14.18 -0.29 19.06
CA GLN A 73 -15.66 -0.33 19.09
C GLN A 73 -16.19 -1.68 18.60
N LYS A 74 -15.33 -2.67 18.43
CA LYS A 74 -15.67 -4.02 17.94
C LYS A 74 -16.29 -4.02 16.53
N ILE A 75 -16.02 -2.99 15.75
CA ILE A 75 -16.46 -2.89 14.36
C ILE A 75 -15.46 -3.67 13.51
N LYS A 76 -15.96 -4.49 12.60
CA LYS A 76 -15.12 -5.25 11.67
C LYS A 76 -14.31 -4.34 10.77
N THR A 77 -13.08 -4.74 10.48
CA THR A 77 -12.15 -3.93 9.71
C THR A 77 -11.61 -4.71 8.52
N ALA A 78 -11.51 -4.04 7.39
CA ALA A 78 -10.87 -4.58 6.21
C ALA A 78 -9.86 -3.58 5.63
N MET A 79 -8.74 -4.09 5.15
CA MET A 79 -7.73 -3.30 4.46
C MET A 79 -7.67 -3.72 3.00
N MET A 80 -7.81 -2.77 2.08
CA MET A 80 -7.61 -2.97 0.66
C MET A 80 -6.26 -2.38 0.25
N VAL A 81 -5.33 -3.22 -0.21
CA VAL A 81 -4.00 -2.75 -0.59
C VAL A 81 -4.06 -2.02 -1.93
N THR A 82 -3.56 -0.78 -1.95
CA THR A 82 -3.65 0.12 -3.11
C THR A 82 -2.38 0.19 -3.95
N HIS A 83 -1.25 -0.35 -3.45
CA HIS A 83 0.04 -0.29 -4.14
C HIS A 83 0.71 -1.65 -4.15
N TRP A 84 1.34 -1.99 -5.28
CA TRP A 84 2.00 -3.29 -5.48
C TRP A 84 3.19 -3.52 -4.53
N ASP A 85 3.86 -2.46 -4.08
CA ASP A 85 5.03 -2.50 -3.20
C ASP A 85 4.69 -2.32 -1.71
N PHE A 86 3.42 -2.45 -1.34
CA PHE A 86 2.94 -2.20 0.01
C PHE A 86 3.70 -2.99 1.08
N PHE A 87 3.83 -4.28 0.90
CA PHE A 87 4.45 -5.16 1.89
C PHE A 87 5.99 -5.20 1.79
N SER A 88 6.57 -4.80 0.67
CA SER A 88 8.02 -4.89 0.45
C SER A 88 8.80 -3.64 0.86
N LYS A 89 8.19 -2.45 0.81
CA LYS A 89 8.92 -1.19 1.00
C LYS A 89 8.44 -0.32 2.16
N LYS A 90 7.25 -0.53 2.65
CA LYS A 90 6.54 0.47 3.45
C LYS A 90 6.56 0.23 4.97
N GLY A 91 7.46 -0.58 5.45
CA GLY A 91 7.58 -0.87 6.89
C GLY A 91 6.50 -1.83 7.41
N LEU A 92 6.42 -1.96 8.72
CA LEU A 92 5.51 -2.92 9.35
C LEU A 92 4.06 -2.39 9.37
N LEU A 93 3.12 -3.30 9.16
CA LEU A 93 1.70 -3.00 9.33
C LEU A 93 1.41 -2.71 10.81
N ARG A 94 0.97 -1.49 11.10
CA ARG A 94 0.74 -1.00 12.46
C ARG A 94 -0.62 -1.36 13.05
N ALA A 95 -1.57 -1.72 12.20
CA ALA A 95 -2.90 -2.19 12.61
C ALA A 95 -3.13 -3.59 12.04
N SER A 96 -3.82 -4.44 12.81
CA SER A 96 -4.24 -5.76 12.35
C SER A 96 -5.71 -5.69 11.98
N PRO A 97 -6.05 -5.60 10.68
CA PRO A 97 -7.45 -5.67 10.23
C PRO A 97 -7.98 -7.09 10.37
N ASP A 98 -9.31 -7.27 10.35
CA ASP A 98 -9.91 -8.61 10.32
C ASP A 98 -9.76 -9.27 8.95
N LYS A 99 -9.70 -8.47 7.86
CA LYS A 99 -9.48 -8.95 6.49
C LYS A 99 -8.51 -8.05 5.73
N VAL A 100 -7.73 -8.66 4.83
CA VAL A 100 -6.80 -7.97 3.94
C VAL A 100 -7.05 -8.40 2.51
N TYR A 101 -7.24 -7.44 1.63
CA TYR A 101 -7.43 -7.67 0.20
C TYR A 101 -6.17 -7.28 -0.55
N VAL A 102 -5.60 -8.24 -1.29
CA VAL A 102 -4.34 -8.09 -2.02
C VAL A 102 -4.52 -8.35 -3.51
N TRP A 103 -3.58 -7.89 -4.32
CA TRP A 103 -3.66 -8.00 -5.77
C TRP A 103 -3.35 -9.40 -6.30
N GLY A 104 -2.42 -10.11 -5.64
CA GLY A 104 -1.98 -11.40 -6.16
C GLY A 104 -1.19 -12.22 -5.16
N LYS A 105 -0.75 -13.40 -5.61
CA LYS A 105 -0.04 -14.39 -4.80
C LYS A 105 1.25 -13.86 -4.18
N ASN A 106 2.01 -13.02 -4.90
CA ASN A 106 3.25 -12.45 -4.39
C ASN A 106 2.99 -11.56 -3.17
N MET A 107 1.98 -10.70 -3.23
CA MET A 107 1.61 -9.85 -2.10
C MET A 107 1.07 -10.66 -0.93
N LEU A 108 0.31 -11.72 -1.18
CA LEU A 108 -0.13 -12.64 -0.14
C LEU A 108 1.08 -13.27 0.57
N ASN A 109 2.05 -13.78 -0.19
CA ASN A 109 3.25 -14.37 0.39
C ASN A 109 4.06 -13.34 1.20
N GLN A 110 4.21 -12.13 0.71
CA GLN A 110 4.88 -11.04 1.45
C GLN A 110 4.13 -10.70 2.74
N ALA A 111 2.81 -10.63 2.70
CA ALA A 111 1.99 -10.35 3.88
C ALA A 111 2.17 -11.41 4.97
N VAL A 112 2.20 -12.68 4.59
CA VAL A 112 2.42 -13.80 5.52
C VAL A 112 3.86 -13.81 6.02
N VAL A 113 4.84 -13.81 5.13
CA VAL A 113 6.26 -14.03 5.49
C VAL A 113 6.87 -12.82 6.18
N GLN A 114 6.63 -11.62 5.66
CA GLN A 114 7.29 -10.40 6.15
C GLN A 114 6.52 -9.72 7.27
N HIS A 115 5.19 -9.79 7.23
CA HIS A 115 4.34 -9.11 8.21
C HIS A 115 3.70 -10.06 9.24
N GLY A 116 3.82 -11.38 9.04
CA GLY A 116 3.28 -12.39 9.95
C GLY A 116 1.76 -12.36 10.02
N LEU A 117 1.09 -12.00 8.92
CA LEU A 117 -0.36 -12.04 8.84
C LEU A 117 -0.83 -13.47 8.65
N ASP A 118 -1.97 -13.81 9.24
CA ASP A 118 -2.61 -15.08 9.02
C ASP A 118 -3.12 -15.16 7.56
N ARG A 119 -2.83 -16.29 6.91
CA ARG A 119 -3.25 -16.53 5.54
C ARG A 119 -4.77 -16.48 5.36
N ASP A 120 -5.53 -16.92 6.34
CA ASP A 120 -6.99 -17.02 6.27
C ASP A 120 -7.68 -15.65 6.33
N MET A 121 -6.96 -14.63 6.79
CA MET A 121 -7.45 -13.25 6.74
C MET A 121 -7.18 -12.56 5.40
N ILE A 122 -6.42 -13.19 4.48
CA ILE A 122 -5.98 -12.56 3.23
C ILE A 122 -6.77 -13.13 2.05
N SER A 123 -7.35 -12.25 1.25
CA SER A 123 -8.05 -12.62 0.01
C SER A 123 -7.41 -11.93 -1.20
N ILE A 124 -7.22 -12.69 -2.27
CA ILE A 124 -6.72 -12.15 -3.55
C ILE A 124 -7.93 -11.65 -4.34
N ILE A 125 -7.95 -10.37 -4.68
CA ILE A 125 -9.04 -9.73 -5.42
C ILE A 125 -8.62 -9.16 -6.78
N GLY A 126 -7.34 -9.31 -7.15
CA GLY A 126 -6.80 -8.64 -8.33
C GLY A 126 -6.48 -7.17 -8.07
N THR A 127 -6.47 -6.38 -9.13
CA THR A 127 -6.07 -4.98 -9.11
C THR A 127 -7.23 -4.07 -9.50
N PRO A 128 -8.10 -3.66 -8.56
CA PRO A 128 -9.29 -2.86 -8.89
C PRO A 128 -8.96 -1.56 -9.64
N HIS A 129 -7.77 -1.00 -9.38
CA HIS A 129 -7.30 0.21 -10.07
C HIS A 129 -7.16 0.03 -11.58
N PHE A 130 -6.85 -1.18 -12.05
CA PHE A 130 -6.68 -1.49 -13.47
C PHE A 130 -7.90 -2.14 -14.11
N GLU A 131 -8.95 -2.44 -13.37
CA GLU A 131 -10.16 -3.09 -13.88
C GLU A 131 -10.81 -2.28 -15.02
N LYS A 132 -10.76 -0.95 -14.93
CA LYS A 132 -11.23 -0.06 -16.00
C LYS A 132 -10.57 -0.31 -17.35
N TYR A 133 -9.34 -0.82 -17.37
CA TYR A 133 -8.63 -1.10 -18.62
C TYR A 133 -9.10 -2.40 -19.28
N ALA A 134 -9.69 -3.32 -18.54
CA ALA A 134 -10.26 -4.55 -19.08
C ALA A 134 -11.51 -4.29 -19.95
N SER A 135 -12.20 -3.18 -19.71
CA SER A 135 -13.41 -2.78 -20.46
C SER A 135 -13.14 -1.78 -21.58
N ILE A 136 -11.90 -1.32 -21.76
CA ILE A 136 -11.56 -0.36 -22.82
C ILE A 136 -11.46 -1.10 -24.15
N SER A 137 -12.25 -0.64 -25.11
CA SER A 137 -12.06 -1.05 -26.52
C SER A 137 -10.78 -0.43 -27.06
N LEU A 138 -9.82 -1.29 -27.42
CA LEU A 138 -8.57 -0.84 -28.01
C LEU A 138 -8.82 -0.39 -29.45
N LEU A 139 -8.27 0.76 -29.81
CA LEU A 139 -8.20 1.19 -31.18
C LEU A 139 -7.25 0.28 -31.97
N ASP A 140 -7.60 -0.02 -33.22
CA ASP A 140 -6.66 -0.65 -34.15
C ASP A 140 -5.47 0.28 -34.44
N LYS A 141 -4.44 -0.28 -35.07
CA LYS A 141 -3.17 0.44 -35.30
C LYS A 141 -3.36 1.68 -36.17
N GLU A 142 -4.22 1.62 -37.18
CA GLU A 142 -4.44 2.72 -38.11
C GLU A 142 -5.23 3.85 -37.48
N SER A 143 -6.29 3.50 -36.75
CA SER A 143 -7.08 4.46 -35.98
C SER A 143 -6.23 5.13 -34.89
N SER A 144 -5.35 4.37 -34.22
CA SER A 144 -4.42 4.92 -33.24
C SER A 144 -3.46 5.93 -33.86
N LYS A 145 -2.85 5.62 -35.01
CA LYS A 145 -1.98 6.55 -35.73
C LYS A 145 -2.72 7.83 -36.12
N LYS A 146 -3.94 7.69 -36.63
CA LYS A 146 -4.77 8.83 -37.03
C LYS A 146 -5.08 9.75 -35.85
N VAL A 147 -5.47 9.19 -34.73
CA VAL A 147 -5.75 9.97 -33.49
C VAL A 147 -4.50 10.71 -33.01
N MET A 148 -3.32 10.10 -33.12
CA MET A 148 -2.03 10.70 -32.75
C MET A 148 -1.46 11.64 -33.82
N GLY A 149 -2.10 11.79 -34.98
CA GLY A 149 -1.60 12.62 -36.06
C GLY A 149 -0.35 12.08 -36.75
N LEU A 150 -0.11 10.76 -36.67
CA LEU A 150 1.07 10.10 -37.24
C LEU A 150 0.77 9.65 -38.67
N LYS A 151 1.75 9.81 -39.56
CA LYS A 151 1.67 9.29 -40.93
C LYS A 151 1.86 7.79 -40.94
N ASP A 152 1.15 7.08 -41.86
CA ASP A 152 1.20 5.60 -41.93
C ASP A 152 2.60 5.06 -42.21
N SER A 153 3.40 5.81 -42.96
CA SER A 153 4.77 5.46 -43.34
C SER A 153 5.79 5.60 -42.19
N TYR A 154 5.39 6.21 -41.07
CA TYR A 154 6.33 6.45 -39.95
C TYR A 154 6.42 5.26 -39.00
N THR A 155 7.65 4.89 -38.68
CA THR A 155 7.94 4.09 -37.50
C THR A 155 8.03 5.04 -36.32
N PHE A 156 7.37 4.72 -35.21
CA PHE A 156 7.42 5.53 -33.98
C PHE A 156 7.86 4.69 -32.79
N PHE A 157 8.51 5.34 -31.88
CA PHE A 157 8.87 4.77 -30.59
C PHE A 157 8.06 5.47 -29.51
N LEU A 158 7.39 4.70 -28.65
CA LEU A 158 6.70 5.23 -27.48
C LEU A 158 7.62 5.20 -26.28
N PHE A 159 7.96 6.36 -25.76
CA PHE A 159 8.62 6.49 -24.46
C PHE A 159 7.57 6.75 -23.37
N ALA A 160 7.42 5.81 -22.45
CA ALA A 160 6.52 5.94 -21.32
C ALA A 160 7.33 6.31 -20.06
N GLY A 161 7.45 7.58 -19.81
CA GLY A 161 8.18 8.10 -18.65
C GLY A 161 7.40 7.98 -17.34
N VAL A 162 8.07 8.14 -16.21
CA VAL A 162 7.48 7.98 -14.85
C VAL A 162 6.93 9.31 -14.30
N GLY A 163 7.12 10.42 -14.97
CA GLY A 163 6.67 11.76 -14.53
C GLY A 163 6.89 12.03 -13.04
N LEU A 164 7.92 12.78 -12.73
CA LEU A 164 8.34 13.28 -11.42
C LEU A 164 9.30 12.37 -10.63
N PRO A 165 10.33 12.97 -10.06
CA PRO A 165 10.79 14.36 -10.10
C PRO A 165 11.90 14.61 -11.13
N TYR A 166 12.02 13.76 -12.14
CA TYR A 166 13.11 13.78 -13.11
C TYR A 166 12.64 14.42 -14.41
N ASP A 167 13.49 15.31 -14.98
CA ASP A 167 13.32 15.78 -16.35
C ASP A 167 13.78 14.67 -17.31
N GLU A 168 12.86 13.74 -17.59
CA GLU A 168 13.13 12.58 -18.44
C GLU A 168 13.32 12.99 -19.90
N VAL A 169 12.80 14.15 -20.31
CA VAL A 169 12.97 14.69 -21.67
C VAL A 169 14.43 15.12 -21.89
N ALA A 170 15.13 15.54 -20.85
CA ALA A 170 16.55 15.86 -20.93
C ALA A 170 17.46 14.63 -21.10
N LEU A 171 16.93 13.41 -20.98
CA LEU A 171 17.66 12.16 -21.16
C LEU A 171 17.50 11.56 -22.57
N LEU A 172 16.60 12.14 -23.40
CA LEU A 172 16.39 11.73 -24.80
C LEU A 172 17.17 12.62 -25.77
#